data_6eb0426ae2a7a7997f4612e22e4d7d66
#
_entry.id   6eb0426ae2a7a7997f4612e22e4d7d66
#
_cell.length_a   1.000
_cell.length_b   1.000
_cell.length_c   1.000
_cell.angle_alpha   90.00
_cell.angle_beta   90.00
_cell.angle_gamma   90.00
#
_symmetry.space_group_name_H-M   'P 1'
#
loop_
_entity.id
_entity.type
_entity.pdbx_description
1 polymer ?
#
loop_
_entity_poly.entity_id
_entity_poly.type
_entity_poly.pdbx_seq_one_letter_code
_entity_poly.pdbx_strand_id
1 'polypeptide(L)'
;MSDVQALRIDRLSSADPSQVARWEAFVMACPAATFFHRAGWQTVLREVFGHATYFLYAHQNGEIQGVLPLGEIRSRLFGHSLTSLPFAVYGGVAASNDEARDALEAHAQQLARTLGAEHLELRHTEQRHPDWPAQDLYVTFRKEIAPKEEDNLLAIPRKQRAMVRKGIKLGLTSAIDATVDRFFALYADNVHRHGTPAFPKRYFQALRDTFGADCEVLTVSSAEGQPLSSVLSFYFRDEVLPYYAGDDEAARDLAANDFKYWELMRRACARGLKVFDYGRSKVGTGPYAFKKNWGFEPKPLHYEFCLYQREAIPQNNPNNAKYRLLIQAWKRMPLPMANWLGPFIVRNLG
;
A
#
# COMPACT_ATOMS: atom_id res chain seq x y z
N MET A 1 -37.35 -27.60 1.12
CA MET A 1 -35.94 -27.56 1.52
C MET A 1 -35.18 -26.97 0.34
N SER A 2 -34.74 -25.71 0.42
CA SER A 2 -33.91 -25.10 -0.63
C SER A 2 -32.59 -25.87 -0.68
N ASP A 3 -32.24 -26.42 -1.85
CA ASP A 3 -30.91 -26.98 -2.10
C ASP A 3 -29.86 -25.94 -1.79
N VAL A 4 -29.19 -26.03 -0.66
CA VAL A 4 -28.05 -25.19 -0.33
C VAL A 4 -26.92 -25.59 -1.29
N GLN A 5 -26.65 -24.76 -2.29
CA GLN A 5 -25.54 -25.00 -3.20
C GLN A 5 -24.23 -25.02 -2.41
N ALA A 6 -23.32 -25.94 -2.76
CA ALA A 6 -21.98 -25.98 -2.17
C ALA A 6 -21.21 -24.66 -2.44
N LEU A 7 -20.37 -24.28 -1.50
CA LEU A 7 -19.44 -23.16 -1.67
C LEU A 7 -18.52 -23.42 -2.89
N ARG A 8 -18.38 -22.43 -3.76
CA ARG A 8 -17.55 -22.49 -4.97
C ARG A 8 -16.52 -21.38 -4.97
N ILE A 9 -15.37 -21.67 -5.55
CA ILE A 9 -14.30 -20.67 -5.76
C ILE A 9 -14.21 -20.42 -7.26
N ASP A 10 -14.39 -19.13 -7.62
CA ASP A 10 -14.22 -18.65 -8.98
C ASP A 10 -13.18 -17.53 -9.04
N ARG A 11 -12.78 -17.18 -10.27
CA ARG A 11 -11.83 -16.10 -10.54
C ARG A 11 -12.56 -14.93 -11.17
N LEU A 12 -12.31 -13.72 -10.62
CA LEU A 12 -12.84 -12.47 -11.15
C LEU A 12 -12.33 -12.23 -12.57
N SER A 13 -13.27 -11.98 -13.48
CA SER A 13 -13.00 -11.46 -14.82
C SER A 13 -13.17 -9.94 -14.82
N SER A 14 -12.07 -9.19 -15.01
CA SER A 14 -12.15 -7.72 -15.15
C SER A 14 -12.90 -7.27 -16.42
N ALA A 15 -13.12 -8.18 -17.37
CA ALA A 15 -13.90 -7.93 -18.58
C ALA A 15 -15.41 -8.09 -18.36
N ASP A 16 -15.86 -8.60 -17.19
CA ASP A 16 -17.27 -8.75 -16.84
C ASP A 16 -17.67 -7.68 -15.81
N PRO A 17 -18.35 -6.60 -16.23
CA PRO A 17 -18.78 -5.53 -15.34
C PRO A 17 -19.70 -6.00 -14.19
N SER A 18 -20.49 -7.05 -14.41
CA SER A 18 -21.38 -7.59 -13.39
C SER A 18 -20.61 -8.29 -12.28
N GLN A 19 -19.60 -9.08 -12.63
CA GLN A 19 -18.72 -9.70 -11.64
C GLN A 19 -17.93 -8.63 -10.86
N VAL A 20 -17.41 -7.61 -11.55
CA VAL A 20 -16.69 -6.49 -10.91
C VAL A 20 -17.61 -5.76 -9.93
N ALA A 21 -18.85 -5.46 -10.32
CA ALA A 21 -19.81 -4.78 -9.45
C ALA A 21 -20.15 -5.61 -8.18
N ARG A 22 -20.34 -6.92 -8.33
CA ARG A 22 -20.58 -7.82 -7.19
C ARG A 22 -19.37 -7.93 -6.26
N TRP A 23 -18.16 -8.02 -6.82
CA TRP A 23 -16.91 -7.99 -6.07
C TRP A 23 -16.76 -6.69 -5.27
N GLU A 24 -16.93 -5.53 -5.91
CA GLU A 24 -16.84 -4.21 -5.25
C GLU A 24 -17.90 -4.05 -4.16
N ALA A 25 -19.14 -4.50 -4.40
CA ALA A 25 -20.19 -4.47 -3.38
C ALA A 25 -19.81 -5.30 -2.14
N PHE A 26 -19.27 -6.50 -2.34
CA PHE A 26 -18.76 -7.31 -1.23
C PHE A 26 -17.59 -6.62 -0.51
N VAL A 27 -16.60 -6.11 -1.25
CA VAL A 27 -15.44 -5.42 -0.68
C VAL A 27 -15.87 -4.21 0.14
N MET A 28 -16.87 -3.44 -0.32
CA MET A 28 -17.40 -2.30 0.42
C MET A 28 -18.16 -2.69 1.68
N ALA A 29 -18.80 -3.85 1.71
CA ALA A 29 -19.60 -4.33 2.85
C ALA A 29 -18.79 -5.14 3.88
N CYS A 30 -17.77 -5.89 3.45
CA CYS A 30 -17.01 -6.80 4.31
C CYS A 30 -16.04 -6.05 5.24
N PRO A 31 -16.19 -6.12 6.59
CA PRO A 31 -15.33 -5.39 7.52
C PRO A 31 -13.84 -5.76 7.40
N ALA A 32 -13.53 -7.01 7.03
CA ALA A 32 -12.16 -7.50 6.85
C ALA A 32 -11.49 -6.97 5.57
N ALA A 33 -12.27 -6.44 4.62
CA ALA A 33 -11.71 -5.91 3.38
C ALA A 33 -11.09 -4.52 3.58
N THR A 34 -10.05 -4.25 2.79
CA THR A 34 -9.32 -2.97 2.75
C THR A 34 -9.33 -2.41 1.34
N PHE A 35 -8.79 -1.22 1.14
CA PHE A 35 -8.60 -0.62 -0.18
C PHE A 35 -7.89 -1.58 -1.17
N PHE A 36 -7.01 -2.44 -0.68
CA PHE A 36 -6.23 -3.37 -1.50
C PHE A 36 -7.01 -4.58 -2.01
N HIS A 37 -8.27 -4.74 -1.57
CA HIS A 37 -9.20 -5.74 -2.12
C HIS A 37 -10.02 -5.20 -3.31
N ARG A 38 -9.91 -3.90 -3.64
CA ARG A 38 -10.62 -3.30 -4.78
C ARG A 38 -10.23 -4.00 -6.09
N ALA A 39 -11.21 -4.28 -6.94
CA ALA A 39 -11.02 -4.96 -8.23
C ALA A 39 -10.05 -4.21 -9.16
N GLY A 40 -10.00 -2.89 -9.06
CA GLY A 40 -9.12 -2.03 -9.85
C GLY A 40 -7.64 -2.37 -9.76
N TRP A 41 -7.19 -2.99 -8.69
CA TRP A 41 -5.80 -3.47 -8.56
C TRP A 41 -5.43 -4.52 -9.60
N GLN A 42 -6.41 -5.32 -10.07
CA GLN A 42 -6.19 -6.27 -11.16
C GLN A 42 -5.73 -5.57 -12.44
N THR A 43 -6.38 -4.48 -12.80
CA THR A 43 -6.04 -3.64 -13.96
C THR A 43 -4.64 -3.03 -13.78
N VAL A 44 -4.38 -2.40 -12.65
CA VAL A 44 -3.07 -1.77 -12.37
C VAL A 44 -1.92 -2.76 -12.47
N LEU A 45 -2.04 -3.95 -11.88
CA LEU A 45 -0.98 -4.96 -11.92
C LEU A 45 -0.72 -5.49 -13.33
N ARG A 46 -1.77 -5.70 -14.12
CA ARG A 46 -1.66 -6.22 -15.49
C ARG A 46 -1.13 -5.18 -16.46
N GLU A 47 -1.68 -3.98 -16.46
CA GLU A 47 -1.35 -2.96 -17.45
C GLU A 47 0.00 -2.29 -17.18
N VAL A 48 0.34 -2.04 -15.91
CA VAL A 48 1.59 -1.37 -15.58
C VAL A 48 2.77 -2.32 -15.55
N PHE A 49 2.60 -3.49 -14.91
CA PHE A 49 3.70 -4.41 -14.63
C PHE A 49 3.67 -5.68 -15.48
N GLY A 50 2.55 -5.99 -16.14
CA GLY A 50 2.37 -7.22 -16.90
C GLY A 50 2.30 -8.48 -16.01
N HIS A 51 1.94 -8.32 -14.73
CA HIS A 51 1.79 -9.45 -13.82
C HIS A 51 0.50 -10.22 -14.10
N ALA A 52 0.57 -11.55 -14.07
CA ALA A 52 -0.63 -12.37 -14.02
C ALA A 52 -1.33 -12.19 -12.68
N THR A 53 -2.65 -12.13 -12.70
CA THR A 53 -3.46 -11.88 -11.51
C THR A 53 -4.51 -12.97 -11.36
N TYR A 54 -4.79 -13.37 -10.14
CA TYR A 54 -5.75 -14.41 -9.76
C TYR A 54 -6.60 -13.87 -8.61
N PHE A 55 -7.59 -13.03 -8.94
CA PHE A 55 -8.52 -12.48 -7.97
C PHE A 55 -9.60 -13.54 -7.73
N LEU A 56 -9.49 -14.26 -6.62
CA LEU A 56 -10.36 -15.37 -6.25
C LEU A 56 -11.53 -14.88 -5.41
N TYR A 57 -12.71 -15.43 -5.62
CA TYR A 57 -13.86 -15.21 -4.75
C TYR A 57 -14.58 -16.52 -4.44
N ALA A 58 -14.95 -16.68 -3.16
CA ALA A 58 -15.83 -17.73 -2.68
C ALA A 58 -17.26 -17.24 -2.77
N HIS A 59 -18.17 -18.05 -3.34
CA HIS A 59 -19.58 -17.71 -3.42
C HIS A 59 -20.47 -18.91 -3.18
N GLN A 60 -21.68 -18.64 -2.67
CA GLN A 60 -22.71 -19.61 -2.42
C GLN A 60 -24.07 -18.99 -2.74
N ASN A 61 -24.97 -19.71 -3.43
CA ASN A 61 -26.29 -19.20 -3.85
C ASN A 61 -26.25 -17.87 -4.60
N GLY A 62 -25.18 -17.61 -5.35
CA GLY A 62 -25.00 -16.36 -6.08
C GLY A 62 -24.36 -15.22 -5.26
N GLU A 63 -24.24 -15.34 -3.95
CA GLU A 63 -23.67 -14.33 -3.06
C GLU A 63 -22.19 -14.57 -2.78
N ILE A 64 -21.35 -13.53 -2.88
CA ILE A 64 -19.93 -13.60 -2.53
C ILE A 64 -19.81 -13.65 -1.00
N GLN A 65 -19.03 -14.64 -0.51
CA GLN A 65 -18.75 -14.85 0.91
C GLN A 65 -17.31 -14.51 1.29
N GLY A 66 -16.42 -14.35 0.29
CA GLY A 66 -15.03 -13.98 0.54
C GLY A 66 -14.28 -13.65 -0.76
N VAL A 67 -13.20 -12.90 -0.63
CA VAL A 67 -12.34 -12.50 -1.74
C VAL A 67 -10.87 -12.59 -1.34
N LEU A 68 -10.00 -12.90 -2.31
CA LEU A 68 -8.55 -12.95 -2.16
C LEU A 68 -7.88 -12.46 -3.45
N PRO A 69 -7.31 -11.24 -3.45
CA PRO A 69 -6.58 -10.71 -4.59
C PRO A 69 -5.16 -11.28 -4.63
N LEU A 70 -4.81 -12.04 -5.65
CA LEU A 70 -3.48 -12.62 -5.83
C LEU A 70 -2.82 -12.07 -7.09
N GLY A 71 -1.52 -11.78 -6.99
CA GLY A 71 -0.64 -11.44 -8.10
C GLY A 71 0.54 -12.39 -8.17
N GLU A 72 0.90 -12.81 -9.38
CA GLU A 72 2.04 -13.67 -9.64
C GLU A 72 3.25 -12.82 -10.03
N ILE A 73 4.37 -13.01 -9.32
CA ILE A 73 5.64 -12.39 -9.64
C ILE A 73 6.60 -13.47 -10.11
N ARG A 74 7.08 -13.33 -11.36
CA ARG A 74 8.13 -14.18 -11.93
C ARG A 74 9.35 -13.36 -12.24
N SER A 75 10.44 -13.65 -11.56
CA SER A 75 11.72 -13.00 -11.76
C SER A 75 12.88 -13.99 -11.74
N ARG A 76 13.78 -13.85 -12.70
CA ARG A 76 15.02 -14.66 -12.71
C ARG A 76 15.95 -14.32 -11.53
N LEU A 77 15.83 -13.11 -10.95
CA LEU A 77 16.68 -12.65 -9.87
C LEU A 77 16.04 -12.79 -8.49
N PHE A 78 14.71 -12.65 -8.40
CA PHE A 78 13.98 -12.59 -7.12
C PHE A 78 13.08 -13.82 -6.90
N GLY A 79 13.05 -14.75 -7.86
CA GLY A 79 12.29 -15.99 -7.76
C GLY A 79 10.86 -15.89 -8.28
N HIS A 80 10.05 -16.90 -7.96
CA HIS A 80 8.67 -17.04 -8.40
C HIS A 80 7.74 -17.12 -7.19
N SER A 81 6.84 -16.17 -7.04
CA SER A 81 5.89 -16.10 -5.93
C SER A 81 4.47 -15.82 -6.37
N LEU A 82 3.52 -16.29 -5.55
CA LEU A 82 2.13 -15.85 -5.58
C LEU A 82 1.88 -15.03 -4.31
N THR A 83 1.43 -13.79 -4.43
CA THR A 83 1.37 -12.83 -3.31
C THR A 83 0.02 -12.14 -3.23
N SER A 84 -0.49 -11.95 -2.05
CA SER A 84 -1.73 -11.25 -1.76
C SER A 84 -1.50 -9.89 -1.09
N LEU A 85 -1.39 -8.79 -1.73
CA LEU A 85 -1.32 -8.38 -3.13
C LEU A 85 0.08 -7.79 -3.36
N PRO A 86 0.72 -7.96 -4.52
CA PRO A 86 1.98 -7.27 -4.81
C PRO A 86 1.84 -5.76 -4.65
N PHE A 87 2.86 -5.12 -4.05
CA PHE A 87 2.92 -3.67 -3.76
C PHE A 87 1.90 -3.15 -2.75
N ALA A 88 1.05 -4.02 -2.19
CA ALA A 88 0.09 -3.66 -1.14
C ALA A 88 0.65 -3.90 0.26
N VAL A 89 0.10 -3.16 1.24
CA VAL A 89 0.41 -3.37 2.66
C VAL A 89 -0.45 -4.48 3.24
N TYR A 90 -1.68 -4.54 2.81
CA TYR A 90 -2.68 -5.54 3.18
C TYR A 90 -3.14 -6.26 1.91
N GLY A 91 -3.89 -7.35 2.02
CA GLY A 91 -4.41 -8.06 0.85
C GLY A 91 -4.64 -9.54 1.12
N GLY A 92 -4.55 -9.98 2.38
CA GLY A 92 -4.93 -11.33 2.80
C GLY A 92 -6.41 -11.62 2.50
N VAL A 93 -6.92 -12.76 2.95
CA VAL A 93 -8.32 -13.10 2.71
C VAL A 93 -9.25 -12.15 3.44
N ALA A 94 -10.22 -11.59 2.72
CA ALA A 94 -11.37 -10.90 3.30
C ALA A 94 -12.62 -11.77 3.10
N ALA A 95 -13.20 -12.29 4.18
CA ALA A 95 -14.33 -13.19 4.14
C ALA A 95 -15.36 -12.87 5.24
N SER A 96 -16.62 -13.21 4.99
CA SER A 96 -17.73 -13.04 5.94
C SER A 96 -17.83 -14.19 6.95
N ASN A 97 -17.18 -15.32 6.67
CA ASN A 97 -17.17 -16.50 7.51
C ASN A 97 -15.88 -17.33 7.32
N ASP A 98 -15.65 -18.26 8.24
CA ASP A 98 -14.45 -19.09 8.28
C ASP A 98 -14.40 -20.09 7.12
N GLU A 99 -15.54 -20.67 6.72
CA GLU A 99 -15.62 -21.62 5.61
C GLU A 99 -15.14 -21.03 4.30
N ALA A 100 -15.61 -19.83 3.96
CA ALA A 100 -15.18 -19.11 2.75
C ALA A 100 -13.70 -18.72 2.80
N ARG A 101 -13.21 -18.32 3.98
CA ARG A 101 -11.80 -18.01 4.18
C ARG A 101 -10.92 -19.23 3.96
N ASP A 102 -11.20 -20.32 4.65
CA ASP A 102 -10.40 -21.55 4.59
C ASP A 102 -10.40 -22.14 3.18
N ALA A 103 -11.54 -22.09 2.48
CA ALA A 103 -11.65 -22.52 1.10
C ALA A 103 -10.81 -21.67 0.14
N LEU A 104 -10.78 -20.34 0.32
CA LEU A 104 -9.95 -19.44 -0.48
C LEU A 104 -8.45 -19.68 -0.25
N GLU A 105 -8.03 -19.86 1.01
CA GLU A 105 -6.64 -20.14 1.36
C GLU A 105 -6.18 -21.51 0.82
N ALA A 106 -7.01 -22.54 0.95
CA ALA A 106 -6.73 -23.86 0.38
C ALA A 106 -6.60 -23.80 -1.15
N HIS A 107 -7.50 -23.06 -1.82
CA HIS A 107 -7.45 -22.86 -3.26
C HIS A 107 -6.20 -22.09 -3.68
N ALA A 108 -5.80 -21.04 -2.95
CA ALA A 108 -4.59 -20.27 -3.22
C ALA A 108 -3.32 -21.11 -3.08
N GLN A 109 -3.26 -22.01 -2.08
CA GLN A 109 -2.15 -22.95 -1.91
C GLN A 109 -2.07 -23.95 -3.08
N GLN A 110 -3.21 -24.49 -3.51
CA GLN A 110 -3.28 -25.39 -4.67
C GLN A 110 -2.87 -24.67 -5.96
N LEU A 111 -3.35 -23.43 -6.15
CA LEU A 111 -2.98 -22.60 -7.29
C LEU A 111 -1.47 -22.32 -7.31
N ALA A 112 -0.86 -21.95 -6.18
CA ALA A 112 0.57 -21.71 -6.08
C ALA A 112 1.40 -22.94 -6.48
N ARG A 113 0.99 -24.15 -6.03
CA ARG A 113 1.63 -25.42 -6.44
C ARG A 113 1.48 -25.66 -7.94
N THR A 114 0.29 -25.45 -8.49
CA THR A 114 0.01 -25.63 -9.93
C THR A 114 0.82 -24.69 -10.80
N LEU A 115 1.03 -23.45 -10.35
CA LEU A 115 1.87 -22.47 -11.04
C LEU A 115 3.37 -22.75 -10.90
N GLY A 116 3.76 -23.66 -10.01
CA GLY A 116 5.16 -23.91 -9.69
C GLY A 116 5.82 -22.76 -8.92
N ALA A 117 5.03 -21.99 -8.14
CA ALA A 117 5.55 -20.94 -7.31
C ALA A 117 6.46 -21.50 -6.20
N GLU A 118 7.53 -20.79 -5.86
CA GLU A 118 8.43 -21.17 -4.79
C GLU A 118 7.78 -20.98 -3.42
N HIS A 119 6.87 -20.01 -3.32
CA HIS A 119 6.07 -19.75 -2.12
C HIS A 119 4.78 -18.98 -2.45
N LEU A 120 3.81 -19.11 -1.54
CA LEU A 120 2.64 -18.23 -1.40
C LEU A 120 2.90 -17.27 -0.23
N GLU A 121 2.70 -15.97 -0.44
CA GLU A 121 2.76 -14.93 0.60
C GLU A 121 1.35 -14.37 0.83
N LEU A 122 0.84 -14.48 2.08
CA LEU A 122 -0.42 -13.89 2.51
C LEU A 122 -0.17 -12.73 3.47
N ARG A 123 -0.71 -11.54 3.17
CA ARG A 123 -0.52 -10.30 3.93
C ARG A 123 -1.70 -10.01 4.83
N HIS A 124 -1.68 -10.58 6.02
CA HIS A 124 -2.75 -10.43 7.00
C HIS A 124 -2.48 -9.29 7.98
N THR A 125 -3.55 -8.73 8.54
CA THR A 125 -3.52 -7.80 9.68
C THR A 125 -3.53 -8.53 11.02
N GLU A 126 -3.91 -9.80 11.02
CA GLU A 126 -3.94 -10.69 12.18
C GLU A 126 -3.26 -12.02 11.84
N GLN A 127 -2.62 -12.65 12.80
CA GLN A 127 -1.99 -13.95 12.61
C GLN A 127 -3.04 -15.03 12.34
N ARG A 128 -2.84 -15.81 11.27
CA ARG A 128 -3.74 -16.88 10.83
C ARG A 128 -3.09 -18.25 10.93
N HIS A 129 -1.84 -18.35 10.54
CA HIS A 129 -1.08 -19.60 10.46
C HIS A 129 0.13 -19.56 11.40
N PRO A 130 -0.05 -19.90 12.71
CA PRO A 130 1.04 -19.85 13.67
C PRO A 130 2.23 -20.75 13.31
N ASP A 131 1.97 -21.82 12.55
CA ASP A 131 2.97 -22.79 12.13
C ASP A 131 3.67 -22.42 10.81
N TRP A 132 3.23 -21.36 10.12
CA TRP A 132 3.89 -20.90 8.92
C TRP A 132 5.02 -19.94 9.26
N PRO A 133 6.14 -20.00 8.50
CA PRO A 133 7.13 -18.95 8.59
C PRO A 133 6.48 -17.59 8.35
N ALA A 134 6.74 -16.65 9.25
CA ALA A 134 6.19 -15.30 9.16
C ALA A 134 7.30 -14.25 9.22
N GLN A 135 7.05 -13.10 8.59
CA GLN A 135 7.94 -11.95 8.65
C GLN A 135 7.40 -10.92 9.64
N ASP A 136 8.11 -10.72 10.74
CA ASP A 136 7.80 -9.78 11.83
C ASP A 136 8.44 -8.38 11.66
N LEU A 137 8.93 -8.11 10.44
CA LEU A 137 9.70 -6.92 10.12
C LEU A 137 8.86 -5.64 10.06
N TYR A 138 7.55 -5.79 9.83
CA TYR A 138 6.66 -4.70 9.50
C TYR A 138 5.57 -4.49 10.55
N VAL A 139 5.24 -3.22 10.73
CA VAL A 139 4.10 -2.77 11.53
C VAL A 139 3.26 -1.79 10.73
N THR A 140 1.98 -1.68 11.04
CA THR A 140 1.13 -0.61 10.55
C THR A 140 0.83 0.40 11.66
N PHE A 141 0.37 1.59 11.26
CA PHE A 141 0.04 2.70 12.14
C PHE A 141 -1.33 3.25 11.76
N ARG A 142 -2.35 2.89 12.52
CA ARG A 142 -3.74 3.35 12.33
C ARG A 142 -4.25 4.03 13.60
N LYS A 143 -4.95 5.14 13.45
CA LYS A 143 -5.52 5.90 14.55
C LYS A 143 -6.84 6.52 14.12
N GLU A 144 -7.81 6.54 15.04
CA GLU A 144 -9.01 7.35 14.86
C GLU A 144 -8.68 8.83 14.91
N ILE A 145 -9.36 9.60 14.09
CA ILE A 145 -9.29 11.06 14.06
C ILE A 145 -10.61 11.66 14.54
N ALA A 146 -10.49 12.77 15.26
CA ALA A 146 -11.66 13.48 15.77
C ALA A 146 -12.43 14.19 14.65
N PRO A 147 -13.76 14.41 14.80
CA PRO A 147 -14.55 15.17 13.85
C PRO A 147 -14.16 16.65 13.74
N LYS A 148 -13.50 17.19 14.76
CA LYS A 148 -13.04 18.58 14.80
C LYS A 148 -11.55 18.68 14.53
N GLU A 149 -11.19 19.63 13.68
CA GLU A 149 -9.80 19.89 13.30
C GLU A 149 -8.91 20.23 14.49
N GLU A 150 -9.41 21.08 15.40
CA GLU A 150 -8.69 21.55 16.58
C GLU A 150 -8.32 20.38 17.51
N ASP A 151 -9.21 19.42 17.69
CA ASP A 151 -8.99 18.27 18.55
C ASP A 151 -7.88 17.39 17.97
N ASN A 152 -7.86 17.22 16.64
CA ASN A 152 -6.79 16.49 15.95
C ASN A 152 -5.44 17.20 16.10
N LEU A 153 -5.40 18.53 15.97
CA LEU A 153 -4.16 19.30 16.18
C LEU A 153 -3.66 19.15 17.61
N LEU A 154 -4.54 19.20 18.60
CA LEU A 154 -4.19 19.04 20.01
C LEU A 154 -3.72 17.62 20.34
N ALA A 155 -4.26 16.61 19.65
CA ALA A 155 -3.85 15.21 19.81
C ALA A 155 -2.46 14.90 19.24
N ILE A 156 -1.92 15.75 18.35
CA ILE A 156 -0.53 15.63 17.88
C ILE A 156 0.41 15.97 19.04
N PRO A 157 1.43 15.14 19.36
CA PRO A 157 2.39 15.40 20.42
C PRO A 157 3.09 16.77 20.25
N ARG A 158 3.38 17.42 21.36
CA ARG A 158 3.84 18.82 21.43
C ARG A 158 4.95 19.15 20.41
N LYS A 159 5.93 18.26 20.26
CA LYS A 159 7.08 18.49 19.36
C LYS A 159 6.63 18.54 17.90
N GLN A 160 5.85 17.57 17.43
CA GLN A 160 5.34 17.51 16.06
C GLN A 160 4.32 18.61 15.78
N ARG A 161 3.46 18.92 16.76
CA ARG A 161 2.54 20.06 16.67
C ARG A 161 3.28 21.39 16.51
N ALA A 162 4.46 21.55 17.14
CA ALA A 162 5.31 22.72 16.93
C ALA A 162 5.85 22.79 15.49
N MET A 163 6.16 21.65 14.87
CA MET A 163 6.57 21.59 13.45
C MET A 163 5.41 21.95 12.52
N VAL A 164 4.20 21.44 12.76
CA VAL A 164 2.99 21.84 12.02
C VAL A 164 2.82 23.38 12.09
N ARG A 165 2.88 23.96 13.30
CA ARG A 165 2.75 25.40 13.50
C ARG A 165 3.88 26.19 12.83
N LYS A 166 5.10 25.64 12.75
CA LYS A 166 6.20 26.22 12.00
C LYS A 166 5.86 26.29 10.52
N GLY A 167 5.34 25.22 9.91
CA GLY A 167 4.90 25.23 8.52
C GLY A 167 3.83 26.29 8.25
N ILE A 168 2.83 26.39 9.11
CA ILE A 168 1.79 27.43 9.03
C ILE A 168 2.42 28.84 9.09
N LYS A 169 3.32 29.08 10.05
CA LYS A 169 3.98 30.39 10.21
C LYS A 169 4.85 30.77 9.02
N LEU A 170 5.45 29.78 8.34
CA LEU A 170 6.26 29.98 7.14
C LEU A 170 5.41 30.19 5.87
N GLY A 171 4.09 30.21 5.98
CA GLY A 171 3.19 30.43 4.85
C GLY A 171 3.13 29.27 3.87
N LEU A 172 3.41 28.04 4.32
CA LEU A 172 3.25 26.85 3.47
C LEU A 172 1.79 26.72 3.04
N THR A 173 1.59 26.32 1.80
CA THR A 173 0.26 26.07 1.21
C THR A 173 0.13 24.64 0.75
N SER A 174 -1.10 24.12 0.66
CA SER A 174 -1.38 22.81 0.09
C SER A 174 -2.40 22.89 -1.01
N ALA A 175 -2.27 22.01 -2.01
CA ALA A 175 -3.22 21.89 -3.11
C ALA A 175 -3.38 20.42 -3.54
N ILE A 176 -4.58 20.07 -4.03
CA ILE A 176 -4.81 18.79 -4.71
C ILE A 176 -4.43 18.95 -6.17
N ASP A 177 -3.54 18.08 -6.63
CA ASP A 177 -3.02 18.11 -7.99
C ASP A 177 -3.96 17.42 -8.98
N ALA A 178 -4.15 18.05 -10.13
CA ALA A 178 -4.86 17.45 -11.25
C ALA A 178 -4.08 16.33 -11.94
N THR A 179 -2.76 16.30 -11.82
CA THR A 179 -1.86 15.30 -12.40
C THR A 179 -0.88 14.75 -11.36
N VAL A 180 -0.08 13.75 -11.73
CA VAL A 180 0.96 13.18 -10.85
C VAL A 180 2.32 13.83 -11.04
N ASP A 181 2.44 14.93 -11.82
CA ASP A 181 3.72 15.47 -12.27
C ASP A 181 4.59 15.99 -11.10
N ARG A 182 4.03 16.89 -10.28
CA ARG A 182 4.74 17.44 -9.13
C ARG A 182 5.08 16.35 -8.10
N PHE A 183 4.10 15.48 -7.85
CA PHE A 183 4.31 14.33 -6.97
C PHE A 183 5.45 13.44 -7.47
N PHE A 184 5.42 13.06 -8.76
CA PHE A 184 6.43 12.16 -9.30
C PHE A 184 7.83 12.75 -9.26
N ALA A 185 7.98 14.05 -9.53
CA ALA A 185 9.27 14.73 -9.43
C ALA A 185 9.85 14.64 -8.00
N LEU A 186 9.05 14.98 -6.99
CA LEU A 186 9.44 14.88 -5.58
C LEU A 186 9.68 13.44 -5.13
N TYR A 187 8.79 12.51 -5.53
CA TYR A 187 8.89 11.09 -5.17
C TYR A 187 10.15 10.44 -5.76
N ALA A 188 10.41 10.62 -7.06
CA ALA A 188 11.53 10.00 -7.74
C ALA A 188 12.87 10.48 -7.18
N ASP A 189 13.01 11.79 -6.94
CA ASP A 189 14.20 12.36 -6.31
C ASP A 189 14.38 11.85 -4.87
N ASN A 190 13.31 11.87 -4.07
CA ASN A 190 13.34 11.41 -2.68
C ASN A 190 13.77 9.95 -2.54
N VAL A 191 13.15 9.02 -3.30
CA VAL A 191 13.52 7.59 -3.22
C VAL A 191 14.92 7.34 -3.77
N HIS A 192 15.36 8.08 -4.79
CA HIS A 192 16.72 8.00 -5.33
C HIS A 192 17.75 8.41 -4.29
N ARG A 193 17.56 9.54 -3.59
CA ARG A 193 18.42 9.98 -2.47
C ARG A 193 18.50 8.94 -1.34
N HIS A 194 17.43 8.16 -1.14
CA HIS A 194 17.42 7.03 -0.18
C HIS A 194 18.04 5.74 -0.75
N GLY A 195 18.35 5.69 -2.07
CA GLY A 195 18.94 4.52 -2.71
C GLY A 195 17.92 3.44 -3.08
N THR A 196 16.67 3.83 -3.27
CA THR A 196 15.56 2.95 -3.64
C THR A 196 15.14 3.22 -5.09
N PRO A 197 14.94 2.20 -5.93
CA PRO A 197 14.39 2.36 -7.26
C PRO A 197 12.96 2.93 -7.21
N ALA A 198 12.67 3.91 -8.07
CA ALA A 198 11.36 4.49 -8.19
C ALA A 198 10.40 3.60 -8.99
N PHE A 199 9.13 3.57 -8.62
CA PHE A 199 8.07 3.12 -9.52
C PHE A 199 7.99 4.03 -10.75
N PRO A 200 7.55 3.53 -11.93
CA PRO A 200 7.39 4.39 -13.10
C PRO A 200 6.24 5.39 -12.90
N LYS A 201 6.35 6.58 -13.48
CA LYS A 201 5.30 7.61 -13.42
C LYS A 201 3.93 7.09 -13.86
N ARG A 202 3.90 6.24 -14.90
CA ARG A 202 2.68 5.60 -15.40
C ARG A 202 1.95 4.77 -14.34
N TYR A 203 2.65 4.26 -13.32
CA TYR A 203 2.03 3.54 -12.20
C TYR A 203 1.11 4.46 -11.40
N PHE A 204 1.60 5.62 -11.02
CA PHE A 204 0.82 6.61 -10.26
C PHE A 204 -0.32 7.19 -11.09
N GLN A 205 -0.11 7.36 -12.40
CA GLN A 205 -1.18 7.76 -13.30
C GLN A 205 -2.26 6.67 -13.37
N ALA A 206 -1.88 5.41 -13.54
CA ALA A 206 -2.81 4.28 -13.56
C ALA A 206 -3.60 4.14 -12.26
N LEU A 207 -2.98 4.39 -11.10
CA LEU A 207 -3.69 4.41 -9.81
C LEU A 207 -4.79 5.49 -9.80
N ARG A 208 -4.49 6.69 -10.26
CA ARG A 208 -5.48 7.77 -10.31
C ARG A 208 -6.60 7.50 -11.32
N ASP A 209 -6.24 7.01 -12.50
CA ASP A 209 -7.22 6.70 -13.56
C ASP A 209 -8.16 5.56 -13.14
N THR A 210 -7.62 4.56 -12.42
CA THR A 210 -8.38 3.39 -11.96
C THR A 210 -9.29 3.71 -10.77
N PHE A 211 -8.79 4.47 -9.79
CA PHE A 211 -9.51 4.70 -8.54
C PHE A 211 -10.20 6.07 -8.44
N GLY A 212 -9.95 6.96 -9.39
CA GLY A 212 -10.67 8.23 -9.50
C GLY A 212 -10.59 9.07 -8.24
N ALA A 213 -11.75 9.43 -7.68
CA ALA A 213 -11.87 10.24 -6.45
C ALA A 213 -11.32 9.56 -5.19
N ASP A 214 -11.09 8.23 -5.24
CA ASP A 214 -10.51 7.46 -4.14
C ASP A 214 -8.97 7.45 -4.18
N CYS A 215 -8.34 8.18 -5.12
CA CYS A 215 -6.89 8.32 -5.23
C CYS A 215 -6.52 9.78 -5.53
N GLU A 216 -6.02 10.50 -4.53
CA GLU A 216 -5.66 11.92 -4.65
C GLU A 216 -4.17 12.17 -4.41
N VAL A 217 -3.66 13.21 -5.02
CA VAL A 217 -2.32 13.75 -4.78
C VAL A 217 -2.47 15.10 -4.08
N LEU A 218 -1.88 15.23 -2.90
CA LEU A 218 -1.76 16.49 -2.17
C LEU A 218 -0.30 16.93 -2.23
N THR A 219 -0.05 18.16 -2.72
CA THR A 219 1.28 18.76 -2.75
C THR A 219 1.32 20.02 -1.89
N VAL A 220 2.34 20.11 -1.04
CA VAL A 220 2.70 21.27 -0.23
C VAL A 220 3.76 22.08 -0.96
N SER A 221 3.56 23.38 -0.99
CA SER A 221 4.49 24.36 -1.59
C SER A 221 4.91 25.43 -0.59
N SER A 222 6.07 26.05 -0.83
CA SER A 222 6.50 27.26 -0.13
C SER A 222 5.56 28.43 -0.41
N ALA A 223 5.76 29.56 0.30
CA ALA A 223 5.02 30.79 0.04
C ALA A 223 5.26 31.33 -1.38
N GLU A 224 6.41 31.05 -1.98
CA GLU A 224 6.78 31.42 -3.36
C GLU A 224 6.25 30.42 -4.41
N GLY A 225 5.54 29.38 -3.98
CA GLY A 225 4.95 28.37 -4.87
C GLY A 225 5.84 27.19 -5.26
N GLN A 226 7.05 27.08 -4.67
CA GLN A 226 7.94 25.95 -4.94
C GLN A 226 7.40 24.67 -4.28
N PRO A 227 7.20 23.55 -5.01
CA PRO A 227 6.80 22.27 -4.43
C PRO A 227 7.87 21.72 -3.49
N LEU A 228 7.48 21.37 -2.27
CA LEU A 228 8.38 20.89 -1.21
C LEU A 228 8.11 19.46 -0.77
N SER A 229 6.85 19.08 -0.71
CA SER A 229 6.44 17.78 -0.17
C SER A 229 5.14 17.35 -0.80
N SER A 230 5.02 16.08 -1.19
CA SER A 230 3.82 15.57 -1.82
C SER A 230 3.47 14.17 -1.33
N VAL A 231 2.17 13.85 -1.33
CA VAL A 231 1.65 12.54 -0.96
C VAL A 231 0.52 12.11 -1.88
N LEU A 232 0.60 10.88 -2.39
CA LEU A 232 -0.51 10.19 -3.01
C LEU A 232 -1.21 9.36 -1.94
N SER A 233 -2.50 9.58 -1.78
CA SER A 233 -3.33 8.95 -0.76
C SER A 233 -4.50 8.21 -1.36
N PHE A 234 -4.89 7.10 -0.73
CA PHE A 234 -6.12 6.39 -1.03
C PHE A 234 -7.20 6.70 0.00
N TYR A 235 -8.44 6.63 -0.45
CA TYR A 235 -9.64 6.80 0.38
C TYR A 235 -10.49 5.54 0.28
N PHE A 236 -10.88 4.99 1.42
CA PHE A 236 -11.68 3.78 1.43
C PHE A 236 -12.66 3.81 2.61
N ARG A 237 -13.96 3.81 2.32
CA ARG A 237 -15.00 3.97 3.34
C ARG A 237 -14.79 5.25 4.15
N ASP A 238 -14.47 5.12 5.43
CA ASP A 238 -14.25 6.21 6.37
C ASP A 238 -12.77 6.42 6.74
N GLU A 239 -11.84 5.92 5.91
CA GLU A 239 -10.40 6.04 6.15
C GLU A 239 -9.62 6.69 5.00
N VAL A 240 -8.52 7.36 5.37
CA VAL A 240 -7.51 7.88 4.44
C VAL A 240 -6.18 7.17 4.68
N LEU A 241 -5.54 6.76 3.57
CA LEU A 241 -4.25 6.07 3.56
C LEU A 241 -3.22 6.90 2.78
N PRO A 242 -2.37 7.75 3.42
CA PRO A 242 -1.20 8.33 2.76
C PRO A 242 -0.22 7.22 2.39
N TYR A 243 -0.08 6.95 1.11
CA TYR A 243 0.54 5.71 0.66
C TYR A 243 1.92 5.89 0.06
N TYR A 244 2.07 6.81 -0.89
CA TYR A 244 3.35 7.16 -1.48
C TYR A 244 3.64 8.63 -1.21
N ALA A 245 4.86 8.93 -0.78
CA ALA A 245 5.26 10.30 -0.49
C ALA A 245 6.65 10.60 -1.05
N GLY A 246 6.90 11.88 -1.34
CA GLY A 246 8.19 12.39 -1.72
C GLY A 246 8.39 13.80 -1.20
N ASP A 247 9.61 14.09 -0.74
CA ASP A 247 9.99 15.34 -0.13
C ASP A 247 11.24 15.91 -0.81
N ASP A 248 11.26 17.19 -1.06
CA ASP A 248 12.46 17.96 -1.41
C ASP A 248 13.46 17.99 -0.25
N GLU A 249 14.73 18.27 -0.51
CA GLU A 249 15.74 18.39 0.55
C GLU A 249 15.40 19.49 1.57
N ALA A 250 14.85 20.61 1.10
CA ALA A 250 14.46 21.73 1.95
C ALA A 250 13.21 21.45 2.82
N ALA A 251 12.44 20.41 2.49
CA ALA A 251 11.19 20.10 3.18
C ALA A 251 11.36 19.91 4.69
N ARG A 252 12.50 19.35 5.12
CA ARG A 252 12.80 19.15 6.54
C ARG A 252 12.97 20.47 7.29
N ASP A 253 13.73 21.39 6.74
CA ASP A 253 14.02 22.67 7.39
C ASP A 253 12.81 23.58 7.41
N LEU A 254 11.93 23.46 6.43
CA LEU A 254 10.67 24.18 6.31
C LEU A 254 9.48 23.48 7.01
N ALA A 255 9.71 22.32 7.64
CA ALA A 255 8.66 21.52 8.27
C ALA A 255 7.53 21.07 7.30
N ALA A 256 7.83 20.98 6.00
CA ALA A 256 6.83 20.70 4.98
C ALA A 256 6.25 19.27 5.09
N ASN A 257 7.03 18.29 5.58
CA ASN A 257 6.55 16.94 5.78
C ASN A 257 5.50 16.86 6.91
N ASP A 258 5.73 17.52 8.05
CA ASP A 258 4.74 17.60 9.13
C ASP A 258 3.50 18.38 8.68
N PHE A 259 3.68 19.48 7.97
CA PHE A 259 2.59 20.29 7.43
C PHE A 259 1.76 19.49 6.40
N LYS A 260 2.39 18.69 5.54
CA LYS A 260 1.70 17.81 4.56
C LYS A 260 0.72 16.85 5.24
N TYR A 261 1.16 16.14 6.28
CA TYR A 261 0.29 15.18 6.98
C TYR A 261 -0.79 15.88 7.80
N TRP A 262 -0.50 17.07 8.31
CA TRP A 262 -1.51 17.91 8.94
C TRP A 262 -2.60 18.33 7.94
N GLU A 263 -2.22 18.84 6.78
CA GLU A 263 -3.17 19.25 5.74
C GLU A 263 -3.99 18.06 5.22
N LEU A 264 -3.38 16.88 5.09
CA LEU A 264 -4.12 15.67 4.74
C LEU A 264 -5.12 15.27 5.84
N MET A 265 -4.74 15.40 7.12
CA MET A 265 -5.63 15.11 8.25
C MET A 265 -6.80 16.11 8.33
N ARG A 266 -6.55 17.39 8.10
CA ARG A 266 -7.59 18.43 7.97
C ARG A 266 -8.59 18.07 6.88
N ARG A 267 -8.07 17.70 5.71
CA ARG A 267 -8.89 17.29 4.58
C ARG A 267 -9.71 16.03 4.88
N ALA A 268 -9.14 15.06 5.55
CA ALA A 268 -9.83 13.86 5.99
C ALA A 268 -10.98 14.20 6.97
N CYS A 269 -10.72 15.08 7.94
CA CYS A 269 -11.70 15.59 8.88
C CYS A 269 -12.86 16.31 8.16
N ALA A 270 -12.55 17.21 7.21
CA ALA A 270 -13.54 17.92 6.42
C ALA A 270 -14.42 17.00 5.55
N ARG A 271 -13.91 15.82 5.16
CA ARG A 271 -14.65 14.77 4.45
C ARG A 271 -15.46 13.85 5.38
N GLY A 272 -15.39 14.04 6.69
CA GLY A 272 -16.05 13.19 7.68
C GLY A 272 -15.43 11.81 7.86
N LEU A 273 -14.17 11.65 7.46
CA LEU A 273 -13.45 10.39 7.67
C LEU A 273 -13.09 10.21 9.15
N LYS A 274 -12.99 8.96 9.58
CA LYS A 274 -12.80 8.61 10.99
C LYS A 274 -11.43 8.02 11.28
N VAL A 275 -10.73 7.48 10.27
CA VAL A 275 -9.47 6.77 10.45
C VAL A 275 -8.37 7.37 9.57
N PHE A 276 -7.21 7.58 10.16
CA PHE A 276 -5.98 7.92 9.47
C PHE A 276 -5.04 6.71 9.53
N ASP A 277 -4.80 6.07 8.39
CA ASP A 277 -3.94 4.90 8.26
C ASP A 277 -2.61 5.29 7.60
N TYR A 278 -1.58 5.49 8.39
CA TYR A 278 -0.22 5.76 7.86
C TYR A 278 0.41 4.56 7.13
N GLY A 279 -0.24 3.40 7.13
CA GLY A 279 0.26 2.19 6.52
C GLY A 279 1.57 1.67 7.12
N ARG A 280 2.18 0.78 6.37
CA ARG A 280 3.35 0.01 6.79
C ARG A 280 4.59 0.86 7.07
N SER A 281 5.35 0.44 8.08
CA SER A 281 6.76 0.83 8.27
C SER A 281 7.57 -0.37 8.74
N LYS A 282 8.85 -0.37 8.38
CA LYS A 282 9.82 -1.32 8.92
C LYS A 282 10.25 -0.85 10.30
N VAL A 283 10.26 -1.78 11.27
CA VAL A 283 10.71 -1.50 12.64
C VAL A 283 12.13 -0.93 12.65
N GLY A 284 12.37 0.09 13.46
CA GLY A 284 13.68 0.73 13.64
C GLY A 284 14.09 1.69 12.52
N THR A 285 13.19 2.07 11.59
CA THR A 285 13.48 3.03 10.51
C THR A 285 13.01 4.45 10.84
N GLY A 286 13.48 5.43 10.06
CA GLY A 286 13.04 6.83 10.15
C GLY A 286 11.52 7.00 10.01
N PRO A 287 10.87 6.41 9.00
CA PRO A 287 9.40 6.42 8.89
C PRO A 287 8.67 5.80 10.09
N TYR A 288 9.21 4.75 10.69
CA TYR A 288 8.68 4.18 11.92
C TYR A 288 8.72 5.18 13.08
N ALA A 289 9.90 5.80 13.30
CA ALA A 289 10.09 6.80 14.35
C ALA A 289 9.21 8.04 14.14
N PHE A 290 9.07 8.50 12.89
CA PHE A 290 8.20 9.62 12.53
C PHE A 290 6.75 9.36 12.96
N LYS A 291 6.17 8.22 12.57
CA LYS A 291 4.78 7.86 12.90
C LYS A 291 4.54 7.71 14.39
N LYS A 292 5.49 7.11 15.13
CA LYS A 292 5.45 7.07 16.61
C LYS A 292 5.46 8.47 17.21
N ASN A 293 6.33 9.34 16.71
CA ASN A 293 6.42 10.72 17.18
C ASN A 293 5.15 11.52 16.91
N TRP A 294 4.33 11.11 15.92
CA TRP A 294 3.01 11.67 15.65
C TRP A 294 1.91 11.11 16.56
N GLY A 295 2.24 10.25 17.52
CA GLY A 295 1.30 9.68 18.49
C GLY A 295 0.49 8.52 17.93
N PHE A 296 1.03 7.80 16.94
CA PHE A 296 0.45 6.56 16.44
C PHE A 296 1.15 5.36 17.07
N GLU A 297 0.36 4.38 17.49
CA GLU A 297 0.89 3.14 18.05
C GLU A 297 1.13 2.10 16.93
N PRO A 298 2.31 1.44 16.94
CA PRO A 298 2.60 0.40 15.97
C PRO A 298 1.80 -0.86 16.26
N LYS A 299 1.17 -1.45 15.23
CA LYS A 299 0.51 -2.75 15.28
C LYS A 299 1.25 -3.72 14.37
N PRO A 300 1.62 -4.92 14.82
CA PRO A 300 2.27 -5.93 13.97
C PRO A 300 1.47 -6.22 12.71
N LEU A 301 2.19 -6.52 11.63
CA LEU A 301 1.63 -7.09 10.40
C LEU A 301 2.12 -8.53 10.27
N HIS A 302 1.23 -9.40 9.81
CA HIS A 302 1.48 -10.82 9.71
C HIS A 302 1.60 -11.21 8.23
N TYR A 303 2.84 -11.18 7.71
CA TYR A 303 3.16 -11.68 6.38
C TYR A 303 3.57 -13.13 6.53
N GLU A 304 2.67 -14.03 6.15
CA GLU A 304 2.78 -15.47 6.36
C GLU A 304 3.11 -16.15 5.04
N PHE A 305 4.02 -17.13 5.09
CA PHE A 305 4.57 -17.77 3.90
C PHE A 305 4.31 -19.28 3.91
N CYS A 306 3.61 -19.78 2.89
CA CYS A 306 3.57 -21.20 2.60
C CYS A 306 4.70 -21.52 1.59
N LEU A 307 5.74 -22.21 2.07
CA LEU A 307 6.93 -22.52 1.27
C LEU A 307 6.76 -23.84 0.53
N TYR A 308 7.18 -23.90 -0.76
CA TYR A 308 7.09 -25.11 -1.59
C TYR A 308 8.45 -25.58 -2.10
N GLN A 309 9.28 -24.66 -2.62
CA GLN A 309 10.58 -24.95 -3.22
C GLN A 309 11.70 -24.18 -2.50
N ARG A 310 11.43 -23.65 -1.33
CA ARG A 310 12.38 -22.93 -0.48
C ARG A 310 12.31 -23.46 0.95
N GLU A 311 13.45 -23.42 1.64
CA GLU A 311 13.55 -23.79 3.06
C GLU A 311 13.37 -22.57 3.99
N ALA A 312 13.47 -21.35 3.45
CA ALA A 312 13.38 -20.12 4.21
C ALA A 312 12.68 -19.00 3.43
N ILE A 313 12.09 -18.05 4.16
CA ILE A 313 11.49 -16.83 3.59
C ILE A 313 12.53 -16.03 2.80
N PRO A 314 12.14 -15.42 1.65
CA PRO A 314 13.03 -14.56 0.89
C PRO A 314 13.58 -13.41 1.73
N GLN A 315 14.90 -13.31 1.85
CA GLN A 315 15.57 -12.25 2.61
C GLN A 315 15.85 -11.03 1.70
N ASN A 316 14.85 -10.20 1.47
CA ASN A 316 15.01 -8.94 0.71
C ASN A 316 15.35 -7.77 1.65
N ASN A 317 16.35 -7.97 2.54
CA ASN A 317 16.71 -6.94 3.51
C ASN A 317 17.80 -6.01 2.93
N PRO A 318 17.53 -4.69 2.74
CA PRO A 318 18.53 -3.73 2.26
C PRO A 318 19.76 -3.58 3.16
N ASN A 319 19.67 -4.01 4.43
CA ASN A 319 20.79 -3.97 5.37
C ASN A 319 21.84 -5.06 5.13
N ASN A 320 21.60 -6.00 4.23
CA ASN A 320 22.60 -6.99 3.84
C ASN A 320 23.78 -6.29 3.13
N ALA A 321 25.02 -6.67 3.49
CA ALA A 321 26.25 -6.09 2.93
C ALA A 321 26.28 -6.11 1.39
N LYS A 322 25.70 -7.15 0.77
CA LYS A 322 25.56 -7.30 -0.68
C LYS A 322 24.75 -6.15 -1.32
N TYR A 323 23.70 -5.68 -0.64
CA TYR A 323 22.85 -4.60 -1.15
C TYR A 323 23.42 -3.21 -0.87
N ARG A 324 24.30 -3.04 0.14
CA ARG A 324 24.90 -1.74 0.45
C ARG A 324 25.69 -1.13 -0.70
N LEU A 325 26.48 -1.94 -1.39
CA LEU A 325 27.25 -1.48 -2.55
C LEU A 325 26.34 -1.08 -3.72
N LEU A 326 25.29 -1.87 -3.96
CA LEU A 326 24.29 -1.54 -4.98
C LEU A 326 23.53 -0.26 -4.66
N ILE A 327 23.15 -0.05 -3.40
CA ILE A 327 22.50 1.17 -2.91
C ILE A 327 23.43 2.39 -3.10
N GLN A 328 24.73 2.27 -2.80
CA GLN A 328 25.69 3.36 -3.00
C GLN A 328 25.90 3.69 -4.48
N ALA A 329 26.00 2.68 -5.34
CA ALA A 329 26.09 2.85 -6.78
C ALA A 329 24.81 3.52 -7.33
N TRP A 330 23.63 3.09 -6.83
CA TRP A 330 22.34 3.68 -7.20
C TRP A 330 22.26 5.18 -6.86
N LYS A 331 22.66 5.57 -5.65
CA LYS A 331 22.67 6.98 -5.22
C LYS A 331 23.59 7.89 -6.04
N ARG A 332 24.61 7.33 -6.68
CA ARG A 332 25.56 8.08 -7.55
C ARG A 332 25.12 8.15 -9.00
N MET A 333 24.11 7.35 -9.37
CA MET A 333 23.59 7.33 -10.74
C MET A 333 22.83 8.62 -11.02
N PRO A 334 22.92 9.22 -12.22
CA PRO A 334 22.06 10.35 -12.60
C PRO A 334 20.58 9.99 -12.48
N LEU A 335 19.76 10.88 -11.92
CA LEU A 335 18.32 10.64 -11.69
C LEU A 335 17.55 10.19 -12.94
N PRO A 336 17.76 10.74 -14.16
CA PRO A 336 17.08 10.24 -15.35
C PRO A 336 17.40 8.77 -15.64
N MET A 337 18.64 8.34 -15.43
CA MET A 337 19.07 6.96 -15.62
C MET A 337 18.46 6.05 -14.55
N ALA A 338 18.43 6.49 -13.28
CA ALA A 338 17.78 5.77 -12.21
C ALA A 338 16.28 5.60 -12.46
N ASN A 339 15.60 6.64 -12.97
CA ASN A 339 14.18 6.59 -13.32
C ASN A 339 13.88 5.69 -14.52
N TRP A 340 14.84 5.51 -15.43
CA TRP A 340 14.72 4.57 -16.54
C TRP A 340 14.92 3.12 -16.11
N LEU A 341 15.93 2.84 -15.27
CA LEU A 341 16.25 1.49 -14.78
C LEU A 341 15.32 1.01 -13.65
N GLY A 342 14.87 1.93 -12.77
CA GLY A 342 14.09 1.62 -11.59
C GLY A 342 12.88 0.73 -11.84
N PRO A 343 12.03 1.02 -12.83
CA PRO A 343 10.86 0.22 -13.17
C PRO A 343 11.14 -1.25 -13.45
N PHE A 344 12.28 -1.58 -14.06
CA PHE A 344 12.67 -2.97 -14.33
C PHE A 344 13.06 -3.75 -13.06
N ILE A 345 13.51 -3.05 -12.03
CA ILE A 345 13.88 -3.65 -10.75
C ILE A 345 12.64 -3.75 -9.86
N VAL A 346 11.92 -2.63 -9.66
CA VAL A 346 10.83 -2.53 -8.69
C VAL A 346 9.65 -3.43 -9.03
N ARG A 347 9.37 -3.65 -10.32
CA ARG A 347 8.30 -4.57 -10.76
C ARG A 347 8.43 -5.99 -10.20
N ASN A 348 9.63 -6.39 -9.84
CA ASN A 348 9.94 -7.74 -9.36
C ASN A 348 10.08 -7.82 -7.83
N LEU A 349 9.88 -6.71 -7.10
CA LEU A 349 10.08 -6.66 -5.65
C LEU A 349 8.79 -6.83 -4.84
N GLY A 350 7.63 -6.94 -5.44
CA GLY A 350 6.30 -7.31 -4.92
C GLY A 350 5.81 -6.77 -3.60
#